data_116747e8857b00ce944bd7bd4def2fe2
#
_entry.id   116747e8857b00ce944bd7bd4def2fe2
#
_cell.length_a   1.000
_cell.length_b   1.000
_cell.length_c   1.000
_cell.angle_alpha   90.00
_cell.angle_beta   90.00
_cell.angle_gamma   90.00
#
_symmetry.space_group_name_H-M   'P 1'
#
loop_
_entity.id
_entity.type
_entity.pdbx_description
1 polymer ?
#
loop_
_entity_poly.entity_id
_entity_poly.type
_entity_poly.pdbx_seq_one_letter_code
_entity_poly.pdbx_strand_id
1 'polypeptide(L)'
;MSNISRQAYADMFGPTVGDKVRLADTELWIEVEDDLTTYGEEVKFGGGKVIRDGMGQGQMLAADCVDLVLTNALIVDHWGIVKADIGVKDGRIFAIGKASNPDIQPNVTIPIGAATEVIAAEGKIVTAGGIDTHIHWICPQQAEEALVSGVTTMVGGGTGPAAGTHATTCTPGPWYISRMLQAADSLPVNIGLLGKGNVSQPDALREQVAAGVIGLKIHEDWGATPAAIDCALTVADEMDIQVALHSDTLNESGFVEDTLAAIGGRTIHTFHTEGAGGGHAPDIITACAHPNILPSSTNPTLPYTLNTIDEHLDMLMVCHHLDPDIAEDVAFAESRIRRETIAAEDVLHDLGAFSLTSSDSQAMGRVGEVILRTWQVAHRMKVQRGALAEETGDNDNFRVKRYIAKYTINPALTHGIAHEVGSIEVGKLADLVVWSPAFFGVKPATVIKGGMIAIAPMGDINASIPTPQPVHYRPMFGALGSARHHCRLTFLSQAAAANGVAERLNLRSAIAVVKGCRTVQKADMVHNSLQPNITVDAQTYEVRVDGELITSEPADVLPMAQRYFLF
;
A
#
# COMPACT_ATOMS: atom_id res chain seq x y z
N MET A 1 -16.47 -25.77 -36.83
CA MET A 1 -15.86 -25.03 -35.68
C MET A 1 -15.31 -26.08 -34.74
N SER A 2 -14.02 -26.02 -34.45
CA SER A 2 -13.41 -26.86 -33.42
C SER A 2 -13.78 -26.28 -32.06
N ASN A 3 -14.41 -27.06 -31.20
CA ASN A 3 -14.68 -26.67 -29.83
C ASN A 3 -13.42 -26.87 -28.99
N ILE A 4 -13.03 -25.86 -28.20
CA ILE A 4 -12.04 -26.00 -27.16
C ILE A 4 -12.73 -26.14 -25.81
N SER A 5 -12.13 -26.88 -24.89
CA SER A 5 -12.65 -26.97 -23.53
C SER A 5 -12.41 -25.65 -22.78
N ARG A 6 -13.23 -25.36 -21.75
CA ARG A 6 -13.03 -24.19 -20.89
C ARG A 6 -11.65 -24.16 -20.25
N GLN A 7 -11.15 -25.33 -19.82
CA GLN A 7 -9.80 -25.45 -19.29
C GLN A 7 -8.73 -25.05 -20.32
N ALA A 8 -8.82 -25.57 -21.56
CA ALA A 8 -7.88 -25.22 -22.62
C ALA A 8 -7.94 -23.74 -23.00
N TYR A 9 -9.13 -23.11 -22.91
CA TYR A 9 -9.25 -21.67 -23.09
C TYR A 9 -8.54 -20.91 -21.96
N ALA A 10 -8.80 -21.27 -20.69
CA ALA A 10 -8.17 -20.63 -19.54
C ALA A 10 -6.64 -20.82 -19.54
N ASP A 11 -6.14 -21.97 -19.97
CA ASP A 11 -4.69 -22.23 -20.11
C ASP A 11 -4.05 -21.36 -21.22
N MET A 12 -4.81 -20.98 -22.24
CA MET A 12 -4.32 -20.13 -23.34
C MET A 12 -4.46 -18.64 -23.04
N PHE A 13 -5.58 -18.21 -22.48
CA PHE A 13 -5.96 -16.79 -22.41
C PHE A 13 -6.32 -16.34 -20.99
N GLY A 14 -6.07 -17.18 -19.98
CA GLY A 14 -6.44 -16.89 -18.59
C GLY A 14 -7.94 -17.15 -18.31
N PRO A 15 -8.34 -17.00 -17.03
CA PRO A 15 -9.72 -17.17 -16.60
C PRO A 15 -10.62 -16.10 -17.22
N THR A 16 -11.90 -16.43 -17.43
CA THR A 16 -12.94 -15.52 -17.92
C THR A 16 -14.15 -15.53 -17.00
N VAL A 17 -15.19 -14.76 -17.32
CA VAL A 17 -16.38 -14.55 -16.48
C VAL A 17 -16.91 -15.85 -15.86
N GLY A 18 -17.06 -15.84 -14.54
CA GLY A 18 -17.52 -16.97 -13.74
C GLY A 18 -16.45 -18.02 -13.42
N ASP A 19 -15.22 -17.88 -13.93
CA ASP A 19 -14.11 -18.73 -13.47
C ASP A 19 -13.62 -18.24 -12.10
N LYS A 20 -13.25 -19.21 -11.24
CA LYS A 20 -12.75 -18.94 -9.90
C LYS A 20 -11.24 -19.16 -9.80
N VAL A 21 -10.58 -18.27 -9.07
CA VAL A 21 -9.14 -18.33 -8.82
C VAL A 21 -8.89 -18.25 -7.33
N ARG A 22 -8.08 -19.18 -6.81
CA ARG A 22 -7.63 -19.16 -5.42
C ARG A 22 -6.43 -18.22 -5.25
N LEU A 23 -6.42 -17.43 -4.20
CA LEU A 23 -5.32 -16.55 -3.86
C LEU A 23 -4.30 -17.29 -2.98
N ALA A 24 -3.14 -17.62 -3.53
CA ALA A 24 -2.08 -18.38 -2.87
C ALA A 24 -2.62 -19.68 -2.22
N ASP A 25 -2.24 -19.96 -0.98
CA ASP A 25 -2.75 -21.09 -0.18
C ASP A 25 -3.80 -20.65 0.85
N THR A 26 -4.43 -19.50 0.63
CA THR A 26 -5.52 -18.98 1.48
C THR A 26 -6.85 -19.69 1.19
N GLU A 27 -7.87 -19.45 2.02
CA GLU A 27 -9.25 -19.85 1.72
C GLU A 27 -10.04 -18.76 0.95
N LEU A 28 -9.33 -17.81 0.34
CA LEU A 28 -9.93 -16.75 -0.45
C LEU A 28 -10.03 -17.18 -1.92
N TRP A 29 -11.25 -17.11 -2.45
CA TRP A 29 -11.56 -17.43 -3.85
C TRP A 29 -12.21 -16.23 -4.52
N ILE A 30 -11.59 -15.74 -5.58
CA ILE A 30 -12.15 -14.70 -6.42
C ILE A 30 -12.84 -15.32 -7.63
N GLU A 31 -13.89 -14.64 -8.12
CA GLU A 31 -14.59 -14.97 -9.34
C GLU A 31 -14.48 -13.81 -10.32
N VAL A 32 -14.20 -14.11 -11.58
CA VAL A 32 -14.09 -13.08 -12.63
C VAL A 32 -15.47 -12.48 -12.88
N GLU A 33 -15.60 -11.16 -12.63
CA GLU A 33 -16.87 -10.42 -12.73
C GLU A 33 -17.21 -10.02 -14.17
N ASP A 34 -16.18 -9.62 -14.94
CA ASP A 34 -16.33 -9.16 -16.32
C ASP A 34 -15.11 -9.50 -17.16
N ASP A 35 -15.28 -9.52 -18.49
CA ASP A 35 -14.22 -9.72 -19.48
C ASP A 35 -14.28 -8.59 -20.51
N LEU A 36 -13.33 -7.66 -20.42
CA LEU A 36 -13.23 -6.49 -21.29
C LEU A 36 -12.49 -6.78 -22.60
N THR A 37 -11.96 -8.01 -22.77
CA THR A 37 -11.51 -8.52 -24.08
C THR A 37 -12.73 -9.03 -24.87
N THR A 38 -12.54 -9.50 -26.09
CA THR A 38 -13.62 -10.13 -26.83
C THR A 38 -13.34 -11.63 -26.95
N TYR A 39 -14.22 -12.46 -26.39
CA TYR A 39 -14.08 -13.91 -26.42
C TYR A 39 -13.88 -14.43 -27.84
N GLY A 40 -12.75 -15.13 -28.06
CA GLY A 40 -12.35 -15.69 -29.34
C GLY A 40 -11.56 -14.72 -30.24
N GLU A 41 -11.33 -13.49 -29.79
CA GLU A 41 -10.54 -12.46 -30.49
C GLU A 41 -9.33 -11.97 -29.65
N GLU A 42 -9.02 -12.67 -28.56
CA GLU A 42 -7.92 -12.34 -27.66
C GLU A 42 -6.58 -12.35 -28.41
N VAL A 43 -5.73 -11.42 -28.04
CA VAL A 43 -4.36 -11.38 -28.56
C VAL A 43 -3.41 -12.12 -27.63
N LYS A 44 -2.38 -12.71 -28.20
CA LYS A 44 -1.29 -13.37 -27.48
C LYS A 44 0.00 -13.27 -28.26
N PHE A 45 1.12 -13.06 -27.56
CA PHE A 45 2.46 -13.06 -28.13
C PHE A 45 3.08 -14.47 -28.10
N GLY A 46 3.88 -14.78 -29.12
CA GLY A 46 4.67 -16.01 -29.21
C GLY A 46 4.72 -16.58 -30.61
N GLY A 47 5.53 -17.62 -30.82
CA GLY A 47 5.64 -18.33 -32.08
C GLY A 47 4.28 -18.89 -32.51
N GLY A 48 3.83 -18.54 -33.72
CA GLY A 48 2.52 -18.95 -34.23
C GLY A 48 1.31 -18.27 -33.58
N LYS A 49 1.50 -17.25 -32.73
CA LYS A 49 0.43 -16.48 -32.07
C LYS A 49 0.05 -15.24 -32.88
N VAL A 50 -0.97 -14.49 -32.44
CA VAL A 50 -1.63 -13.45 -33.23
C VAL A 50 -0.84 -12.13 -33.27
N ILE A 51 -0.06 -11.78 -32.24
CA ILE A 51 0.71 -10.53 -32.23
C ILE A 51 1.89 -10.67 -33.20
N ARG A 52 1.62 -10.37 -34.46
CA ARG A 52 2.57 -10.37 -35.59
C ARG A 52 2.18 -9.29 -36.56
N ASP A 53 3.13 -8.86 -37.35
CA ASP A 53 2.95 -7.85 -38.40
C ASP A 53 1.78 -8.16 -39.34
N GLY A 54 0.88 -7.19 -39.51
CA GLY A 54 -0.31 -7.31 -40.35
C GLY A 54 -1.43 -8.20 -39.75
N MET A 55 -1.25 -8.69 -38.53
CA MET A 55 -2.24 -9.44 -37.77
C MET A 55 -2.63 -8.65 -36.51
N GLY A 56 -2.36 -9.15 -35.30
CA GLY A 56 -2.62 -8.43 -34.07
C GLY A 56 -1.72 -7.20 -33.85
N GLN A 57 -0.65 -7.06 -34.61
CA GLN A 57 0.18 -5.85 -34.68
C GLN A 57 -0.16 -5.07 -35.96
N GLY A 58 -0.50 -3.79 -35.80
CA GLY A 58 -0.79 -2.86 -36.89
C GLY A 58 0.45 -2.16 -37.42
N GLN A 59 0.25 -1.36 -38.49
CA GLN A 59 1.31 -0.60 -39.22
C GLN A 59 1.48 0.83 -38.69
N MET A 60 0.90 1.16 -37.54
CA MET A 60 0.90 2.51 -37.00
C MET A 60 2.24 2.95 -36.43
N LEU A 61 2.45 4.26 -36.39
CA LEU A 61 3.63 4.86 -35.78
C LEU A 61 3.57 4.78 -34.25
N ALA A 62 4.73 5.00 -33.59
CA ALA A 62 4.82 4.99 -32.14
C ALA A 62 3.86 5.98 -31.45
N ALA A 63 3.51 7.09 -32.10
CA ALA A 63 2.54 8.06 -31.57
C ALA A 63 1.11 7.48 -31.45
N ASP A 64 0.76 6.54 -32.31
CA ASP A 64 -0.60 6.03 -32.47
C ASP A 64 -0.82 4.65 -31.82
N CYS A 65 0.21 4.06 -31.20
CA CYS A 65 0.14 2.80 -30.47
C CYS A 65 0.68 2.93 -29.04
N VAL A 66 0.37 1.95 -28.19
CA VAL A 66 0.90 1.89 -26.82
C VAL A 66 2.37 1.48 -26.81
N ASP A 67 3.10 1.89 -25.78
CA ASP A 67 4.51 1.51 -25.58
C ASP A 67 4.63 0.11 -24.97
N LEU A 68 3.67 -0.26 -24.10
CA LEU A 68 3.60 -1.56 -23.46
C LEU A 68 2.15 -2.05 -23.43
N VAL A 69 1.95 -3.35 -23.63
CA VAL A 69 0.67 -4.02 -23.37
C VAL A 69 0.88 -5.23 -22.46
N LEU A 70 0.06 -5.35 -21.42
CA LEU A 70 -0.11 -6.59 -20.65
C LEU A 70 -1.34 -7.29 -21.22
N THR A 71 -1.16 -8.52 -21.77
CA THR A 71 -2.25 -9.24 -22.45
C THR A 71 -3.00 -10.15 -21.51
N ASN A 72 -4.34 -10.17 -21.59
CA ASN A 72 -5.24 -11.10 -20.89
C ASN A 72 -5.00 -11.14 -19.36
N ALA A 73 -4.78 -9.99 -18.74
CA ALA A 73 -4.55 -9.88 -17.31
C ALA A 73 -5.84 -10.11 -16.51
N LEU A 74 -5.76 -10.85 -15.41
CA LEU A 74 -6.80 -10.82 -14.38
C LEU A 74 -6.52 -9.65 -13.44
N ILE A 75 -7.18 -8.54 -13.68
CA ILE A 75 -7.07 -7.35 -12.83
C ILE A 75 -7.82 -7.61 -11.53
N VAL A 76 -7.15 -7.39 -10.40
CA VAL A 76 -7.75 -7.35 -9.06
C VAL A 76 -7.53 -5.97 -8.49
N ASP A 77 -8.60 -5.20 -8.39
CA ASP A 77 -8.58 -3.83 -7.87
C ASP A 77 -9.83 -3.57 -7.02
N HIS A 78 -9.85 -2.46 -6.29
CA HIS A 78 -10.99 -2.06 -5.47
C HIS A 78 -12.31 -1.90 -6.25
N TRP A 79 -12.22 -1.58 -7.54
CA TRP A 79 -13.38 -1.34 -8.42
C TRP A 79 -13.86 -2.60 -9.14
N GLY A 80 -13.07 -3.67 -9.20
CA GLY A 80 -13.49 -4.89 -9.89
C GLY A 80 -12.43 -5.98 -9.93
N ILE A 81 -12.89 -7.18 -10.29
CA ILE A 81 -12.09 -8.37 -10.58
C ILE A 81 -12.40 -8.77 -12.01
N VAL A 82 -11.60 -8.26 -12.95
CA VAL A 82 -11.95 -8.32 -14.36
C VAL A 82 -10.80 -8.84 -15.23
N LYS A 83 -11.12 -9.54 -16.31
CA LYS A 83 -10.16 -9.86 -17.34
C LYS A 83 -10.08 -8.71 -18.33
N ALA A 84 -8.86 -8.23 -18.61
CA ALA A 84 -8.62 -7.19 -19.61
C ALA A 84 -7.17 -7.19 -20.10
N ASP A 85 -6.95 -6.56 -21.25
CA ASP A 85 -5.62 -6.08 -21.59
C ASP A 85 -5.38 -4.70 -20.95
N ILE A 86 -4.12 -4.40 -20.61
CA ILE A 86 -3.72 -3.09 -20.06
C ILE A 86 -2.72 -2.47 -21.01
N GLY A 87 -3.07 -1.33 -21.60
CA GLY A 87 -2.17 -0.54 -22.43
C GLY A 87 -1.48 0.57 -21.63
N VAL A 88 -0.19 0.74 -21.83
CA VAL A 88 0.62 1.79 -21.20
C VAL A 88 1.24 2.68 -22.26
N LYS A 89 1.17 3.98 -22.09
CA LYS A 89 1.77 5.01 -22.94
C LYS A 89 2.46 6.05 -22.08
N ASP A 90 3.70 6.40 -22.43
CA ASP A 90 4.50 7.40 -21.71
C ASP A 90 4.52 7.17 -20.17
N GLY A 91 4.61 5.89 -19.76
CA GLY A 91 4.65 5.49 -18.37
C GLY A 91 3.32 5.53 -17.62
N ARG A 92 2.21 5.84 -18.29
CA ARG A 92 0.87 5.91 -17.69
C ARG A 92 -0.08 4.90 -18.30
N ILE A 93 -1.07 4.48 -17.53
CA ILE A 93 -2.14 3.60 -18.01
C ILE A 93 -2.94 4.37 -19.07
N PHE A 94 -2.86 3.90 -20.31
CA PHE A 94 -3.53 4.51 -21.46
C PHE A 94 -4.96 4.04 -21.60
N ALA A 95 -5.17 2.72 -21.52
CA ALA A 95 -6.49 2.11 -21.61
C ALA A 95 -6.50 0.73 -20.94
N ILE A 96 -7.70 0.31 -20.54
CA ILE A 96 -8.02 -1.03 -20.01
C ILE A 96 -9.12 -1.56 -20.91
N GLY A 97 -8.93 -2.73 -21.54
CA GLY A 97 -9.92 -3.26 -22.47
C GLY A 97 -9.35 -4.27 -23.44
N LYS A 98 -9.57 -4.06 -24.75
CA LYS A 98 -9.17 -4.97 -25.80
C LYS A 98 -7.96 -4.44 -26.57
N ALA A 99 -6.87 -5.19 -26.54
CA ALA A 99 -5.68 -4.91 -27.34
C ALA A 99 -5.73 -5.66 -28.68
N SER A 100 -5.38 -5.00 -29.78
CA SER A 100 -5.16 -5.62 -31.10
C SER A 100 -4.74 -4.58 -32.14
N ASN A 101 -4.83 -4.99 -33.39
CA ASN A 101 -4.74 -4.14 -34.58
C ASN A 101 -6.15 -3.62 -34.94
N PRO A 102 -6.42 -2.31 -34.84
CA PRO A 102 -7.74 -1.75 -35.16
C PRO A 102 -8.11 -1.86 -36.66
N ASP A 103 -7.13 -2.10 -37.55
CA ASP A 103 -7.41 -2.25 -38.99
C ASP A 103 -8.08 -3.59 -39.33
N ILE A 104 -7.96 -4.60 -38.44
CA ILE A 104 -8.49 -5.94 -38.68
C ILE A 104 -9.52 -6.40 -37.66
N GLN A 105 -9.59 -5.78 -36.49
CA GLN A 105 -10.56 -6.11 -35.45
C GLN A 105 -11.34 -4.87 -34.99
N PRO A 106 -12.65 -4.99 -34.78
CA PRO A 106 -13.46 -3.91 -34.23
C PRO A 106 -13.24 -3.77 -32.71
N ASN A 107 -13.63 -2.61 -32.17
CA ASN A 107 -13.66 -2.32 -30.73
C ASN A 107 -12.29 -2.41 -30.04
N VAL A 108 -11.20 -2.25 -30.78
CA VAL A 108 -9.85 -2.16 -30.20
C VAL A 108 -9.69 -0.83 -29.48
N THR A 109 -9.39 -0.90 -28.18
CA THR A 109 -9.13 0.26 -27.32
C THR A 109 -7.64 0.47 -27.07
N ILE A 110 -6.84 -0.57 -27.29
CA ILE A 110 -5.39 -0.60 -27.07
C ILE A 110 -4.69 -1.01 -28.37
N PRO A 111 -4.29 -0.05 -29.20
CA PRO A 111 -3.63 -0.35 -30.47
C PRO A 111 -2.21 -0.89 -30.25
N ILE A 112 -1.90 -2.02 -30.86
CA ILE A 112 -0.57 -2.64 -30.87
C ILE A 112 0.13 -2.30 -32.16
N GLY A 113 1.34 -1.71 -32.07
CA GLY A 113 2.19 -1.37 -33.20
C GLY A 113 3.60 -1.94 -33.07
N ALA A 114 4.48 -1.58 -34.01
CA ALA A 114 5.88 -1.99 -33.97
C ALA A 114 6.68 -1.43 -32.78
N ALA A 115 6.16 -0.37 -32.14
CA ALA A 115 6.76 0.25 -30.96
C ALA A 115 6.26 -0.36 -29.63
N THR A 116 5.37 -1.34 -29.67
CA THR A 116 4.73 -1.92 -28.48
C THR A 116 5.52 -3.11 -27.95
N GLU A 117 5.95 -3.05 -26.70
CA GLU A 117 6.44 -4.21 -25.95
C GLU A 117 5.25 -5.01 -25.36
N VAL A 118 5.44 -6.30 -25.13
CA VAL A 118 4.38 -7.20 -24.67
C VAL A 118 4.80 -7.94 -23.40
N ILE A 119 3.96 -7.86 -22.37
CA ILE A 119 4.03 -8.72 -21.19
C ILE A 119 2.86 -9.69 -21.22
N ALA A 120 3.15 -10.98 -21.28
CA ALA A 120 2.15 -12.04 -21.24
C ALA A 120 1.60 -12.17 -19.81
N ALA A 121 0.35 -11.77 -19.61
CA ALA A 121 -0.32 -11.83 -18.32
C ALA A 121 -1.44 -12.89 -18.27
N GLU A 122 -1.51 -13.79 -19.23
CA GLU A 122 -2.45 -14.91 -19.26
C GLU A 122 -2.26 -15.78 -18.01
N GLY A 123 -3.35 -15.96 -17.24
CA GLY A 123 -3.31 -16.71 -15.99
C GLY A 123 -2.54 -16.02 -14.86
N LYS A 124 -2.23 -14.74 -14.99
CA LYS A 124 -1.63 -13.90 -13.95
C LYS A 124 -2.65 -12.93 -13.37
N ILE A 125 -2.49 -12.63 -12.10
CA ILE A 125 -3.19 -11.53 -11.44
C ILE A 125 -2.34 -10.27 -11.60
N VAL A 126 -2.98 -9.14 -11.90
CA VAL A 126 -2.34 -7.83 -11.95
C VAL A 126 -3.04 -6.90 -10.95
N THR A 127 -2.26 -6.29 -10.07
CA THR A 127 -2.73 -5.30 -9.09
C THR A 127 -2.00 -3.97 -9.26
N ALA A 128 -2.57 -2.91 -8.73
CA ALA A 128 -1.81 -1.68 -8.51
C ALA A 128 -0.66 -1.94 -7.54
N GLY A 129 0.40 -1.15 -7.65
CA GLY A 129 1.50 -1.18 -6.68
C GLY A 129 1.04 -0.74 -5.30
N GLY A 130 1.52 -1.43 -4.26
CA GLY A 130 1.23 -1.11 -2.87
C GLY A 130 1.81 0.24 -2.44
N ILE A 131 1.17 0.85 -1.46
CA ILE A 131 1.57 2.11 -0.83
C ILE A 131 1.72 1.87 0.67
N ASP A 132 2.91 2.11 1.19
CA ASP A 132 3.17 2.10 2.62
C ASP A 132 3.33 3.53 3.14
N THR A 133 2.52 3.89 4.11
CA THR A 133 2.45 5.26 4.66
C THR A 133 3.11 5.41 6.02
N HIS A 134 3.81 4.38 6.49
CA HIS A 134 4.46 4.40 7.79
C HIS A 134 5.91 3.90 7.69
N ILE A 135 6.76 4.70 7.02
CA ILE A 135 8.16 4.38 6.78
C ILE A 135 9.08 5.17 7.71
N HIS A 136 9.89 4.47 8.51
CA HIS A 136 11.06 5.04 9.17
C HIS A 136 12.26 4.95 8.21
N TRP A 137 12.73 6.09 7.72
CA TRP A 137 13.88 6.14 6.80
C TRP A 137 15.19 5.92 7.55
N ILE A 138 15.37 4.71 8.10
CA ILE A 138 16.58 4.25 8.79
C ILE A 138 17.61 3.74 7.78
N CYS A 139 17.20 2.78 6.94
CA CYS A 139 18.07 2.16 5.95
C CYS A 139 17.50 2.34 4.53
N PRO A 140 18.23 2.92 3.57
CA PRO A 140 17.71 3.14 2.22
C PRO A 140 17.44 1.84 1.44
N GLN A 141 18.09 0.72 1.79
CA GLN A 141 17.93 -0.57 1.14
C GLN A 141 16.51 -1.15 1.32
N GLN A 142 15.74 -0.68 2.29
CA GLN A 142 14.34 -1.07 2.43
C GLN A 142 13.49 -0.74 1.19
N ALA A 143 13.94 0.17 0.30
CA ALA A 143 13.29 0.42 -0.97
C ALA A 143 13.33 -0.78 -1.93
N GLU A 144 14.37 -1.63 -1.85
CA GLU A 144 14.43 -2.90 -2.59
C GLU A 144 13.45 -3.91 -2.00
N GLU A 145 13.39 -4.01 -0.67
CA GLU A 145 12.42 -4.89 0.03
C GLU A 145 10.98 -4.48 -0.29
N ALA A 146 10.71 -3.18 -0.37
CA ALA A 146 9.41 -2.67 -0.80
C ALA A 146 9.05 -3.20 -2.20
N LEU A 147 9.95 -3.03 -3.18
CA LEU A 147 9.70 -3.48 -4.55
C LEU A 147 9.54 -4.99 -4.66
N VAL A 148 10.39 -5.80 -4.00
CA VAL A 148 10.28 -7.27 -4.06
C VAL A 148 8.99 -7.79 -3.42
N SER A 149 8.35 -7.00 -2.58
CA SER A 149 7.03 -7.32 -1.98
C SER A 149 5.84 -6.76 -2.76
N GLY A 150 6.08 -5.91 -3.79
CA GLY A 150 5.03 -5.25 -4.56
C GLY A 150 4.63 -3.86 -4.07
N VAL A 151 5.31 -3.32 -3.06
CA VAL A 151 5.13 -1.93 -2.61
C VAL A 151 5.95 -1.01 -3.52
N THR A 152 5.30 -0.05 -4.16
CA THR A 152 5.90 0.85 -5.16
C THR A 152 5.98 2.31 -4.69
N THR A 153 5.30 2.63 -3.60
CA THR A 153 5.22 3.98 -3.04
C THR A 153 5.45 3.94 -1.53
N MET A 154 6.35 4.80 -1.05
CA MET A 154 6.75 4.87 0.36
C MET A 154 6.58 6.30 0.87
N VAL A 155 5.76 6.46 1.92
CA VAL A 155 5.54 7.74 2.60
C VAL A 155 6.00 7.60 4.06
N GLY A 156 6.83 8.53 4.50
CA GLY A 156 7.34 8.51 5.87
C GLY A 156 8.41 9.55 6.13
N GLY A 157 9.15 9.40 7.21
CA GLY A 157 10.19 10.35 7.60
C GLY A 157 11.38 9.70 8.28
N GLY A 158 12.43 10.46 8.43
CA GLY A 158 13.67 10.04 9.05
C GLY A 158 14.90 10.55 8.33
N THR A 159 16.07 10.23 8.86
CA THR A 159 17.37 10.77 8.40
C THR A 159 18.50 9.74 8.50
N GLY A 160 18.18 8.45 8.51
CA GLY A 160 19.12 7.38 8.81
C GLY A 160 18.96 6.85 10.25
N PRO A 161 19.89 6.03 10.76
CA PRO A 161 19.80 5.39 12.07
C PRO A 161 20.07 6.36 13.24
N ALA A 162 19.34 7.45 13.27
CA ALA A 162 19.35 8.42 14.37
C ALA A 162 18.26 8.07 15.40
N ALA A 163 18.47 8.39 16.67
CA ALA A 163 17.52 8.11 17.75
C ALA A 163 16.09 8.62 17.42
N GLY A 164 15.98 9.86 16.92
CA GLY A 164 14.69 10.41 16.51
C GLY A 164 14.04 9.64 15.36
N THR A 165 14.79 9.09 14.43
CA THR A 165 14.25 8.27 13.32
C THR A 165 13.88 6.86 13.79
N HIS A 166 14.62 6.29 14.73
CA HIS A 166 14.26 4.97 15.31
C HIS A 166 12.87 5.00 15.94
N ALA A 167 12.58 6.05 16.70
CA ALA A 167 11.30 6.19 17.38
C ALA A 167 10.21 6.80 16.48
N THR A 168 10.56 7.71 15.56
CA THR A 168 9.56 8.54 14.85
C THR A 168 9.76 8.57 13.34
N THR A 169 8.71 8.80 12.59
CA THR A 169 8.75 8.97 11.12
C THR A 169 8.86 10.45 10.74
N CYS A 170 9.79 11.19 11.36
CA CYS A 170 9.96 12.62 11.16
C CYS A 170 11.24 12.95 10.42
N THR A 171 11.15 13.72 9.33
CA THR A 171 12.29 14.38 8.70
C THR A 171 12.30 15.85 9.14
N PRO A 172 13.16 16.26 10.13
CA PRO A 172 13.02 17.56 10.77
C PRO A 172 13.74 18.67 9.99
N GLY A 173 13.02 19.77 9.75
CA GLY A 173 13.55 21.03 9.26
C GLY A 173 14.07 21.03 7.81
N PRO A 174 14.19 22.23 7.20
CA PRO A 174 14.49 22.35 5.77
C PRO A 174 15.81 21.74 5.32
N TRP A 175 16.81 21.72 6.21
CA TRP A 175 18.12 21.17 5.85
C TRP A 175 18.03 19.65 5.61
N TYR A 176 17.46 18.91 6.57
CA TYR A 176 17.30 17.45 6.42
C TYR A 176 16.31 17.10 5.31
N ILE A 177 15.19 17.82 5.20
CA ILE A 177 14.20 17.62 4.13
C ILE A 177 14.89 17.72 2.76
N SER A 178 15.71 18.77 2.55
CA SER A 178 16.44 18.93 1.29
C SER A 178 17.41 17.79 1.03
N ARG A 179 18.16 17.34 2.05
CA ARG A 179 19.13 16.23 1.89
C ARG A 179 18.42 14.90 1.63
N MET A 180 17.32 14.64 2.33
CA MET A 180 16.54 13.40 2.13
C MET A 180 15.86 13.35 0.78
N LEU A 181 15.31 14.46 0.27
CA LEU A 181 14.79 14.53 -1.10
C LEU A 181 15.88 14.22 -2.14
N GLN A 182 17.08 14.79 -1.97
CA GLN A 182 18.21 14.50 -2.88
C GLN A 182 18.70 13.05 -2.79
N ALA A 183 18.78 12.49 -1.59
CA ALA A 183 19.19 11.09 -1.40
C ALA A 183 18.16 10.12 -1.98
N ALA A 184 16.88 10.37 -1.69
CA ALA A 184 15.77 9.54 -2.16
C ALA A 184 15.55 9.63 -3.69
N ASP A 185 16.04 10.66 -4.36
CA ASP A 185 15.95 10.80 -5.82
C ASP A 185 16.61 9.63 -6.58
N SER A 186 17.50 8.91 -5.92
CA SER A 186 18.16 7.72 -6.47
C SER A 186 17.40 6.40 -6.23
N LEU A 187 16.36 6.38 -5.40
CA LEU A 187 15.61 5.16 -5.09
C LEU A 187 14.56 4.87 -6.18
N PRO A 188 14.31 3.60 -6.51
CA PRO A 188 13.41 3.23 -7.60
C PRO A 188 11.92 3.13 -7.19
N VAL A 189 11.51 3.83 -6.14
CA VAL A 189 10.13 3.88 -5.61
C VAL A 189 9.61 5.31 -5.60
N ASN A 190 8.31 5.49 -5.60
CA ASN A 190 7.73 6.83 -5.37
C ASN A 190 7.91 7.21 -3.90
N ILE A 191 8.19 8.48 -3.64
CA ILE A 191 8.56 8.97 -2.29
C ILE A 191 7.74 10.18 -1.90
N GLY A 192 7.24 10.17 -0.65
CA GLY A 192 6.72 11.33 0.04
C GLY A 192 7.33 11.45 1.44
N LEU A 193 7.80 12.63 1.82
CA LEU A 193 8.40 12.86 3.14
C LEU A 193 7.41 13.50 4.11
N LEU A 194 7.48 13.07 5.39
CA LEU A 194 6.78 13.68 6.51
C LEU A 194 7.75 14.51 7.34
N GLY A 195 7.37 15.76 7.63
CA GLY A 195 8.11 16.66 8.52
C GLY A 195 7.78 16.42 9.99
N LYS A 196 8.54 17.00 10.89
CA LYS A 196 8.31 16.95 12.34
C LYS A 196 7.19 17.91 12.72
N GLY A 197 6.02 17.36 13.14
CA GLY A 197 4.83 18.14 13.49
C GLY A 197 4.80 18.67 14.94
N ASN A 198 5.67 18.18 15.80
CA ASN A 198 5.67 18.47 17.23
C ASN A 198 6.20 19.87 17.55
N VAL A 199 5.36 20.86 17.34
CA VAL A 199 5.61 22.26 17.74
C VAL A 199 4.30 23.01 17.91
N SER A 200 4.24 23.96 18.87
CA SER A 200 3.05 24.76 19.17
C SER A 200 3.09 26.16 18.53
N GLN A 201 4.00 26.38 17.57
CA GLN A 201 4.12 27.64 16.82
C GLN A 201 4.17 27.33 15.32
N PRO A 202 3.32 27.93 14.49
CA PRO A 202 3.05 27.46 13.13
C PRO A 202 4.18 27.72 12.13
N ASP A 203 5.04 28.74 12.35
CA ASP A 203 6.05 29.16 11.37
C ASP A 203 7.08 28.07 11.07
N ALA A 204 7.50 27.32 12.10
CA ALA A 204 8.43 26.20 11.92
C ALA A 204 7.81 25.03 11.13
N LEU A 205 6.50 24.89 11.14
CA LEU A 205 5.79 23.90 10.33
C LEU A 205 5.64 24.38 8.88
N ARG A 206 5.26 25.63 8.67
CA ARG A 206 5.16 26.25 7.33
C ARG A 206 6.50 26.17 6.59
N GLU A 207 7.61 26.41 7.30
CA GLU A 207 8.98 26.28 6.79
C GLU A 207 9.28 24.88 6.27
N GLN A 208 8.89 23.83 7.01
CA GLN A 208 9.08 22.44 6.60
C GLN A 208 8.20 22.08 5.38
N VAL A 209 6.96 22.52 5.36
CA VAL A 209 6.06 22.29 4.21
C VAL A 209 6.60 22.97 2.96
N ALA A 210 7.07 24.22 3.09
CA ALA A 210 7.70 24.95 1.99
C ALA A 210 9.04 24.35 1.53
N ALA A 211 9.68 23.52 2.36
CA ALA A 211 10.92 22.81 2.03
C ALA A 211 10.70 21.51 1.27
N GLY A 212 9.46 20.93 1.27
CA GLY A 212 9.17 19.79 0.41
C GLY A 212 8.37 18.64 1.02
N VAL A 213 8.04 18.67 2.31
CA VAL A 213 7.25 17.57 2.90
C VAL A 213 5.80 17.62 2.42
N ILE A 214 5.18 16.44 2.33
CA ILE A 214 3.78 16.26 1.92
C ILE A 214 2.82 16.12 3.10
N GLY A 215 3.36 16.08 4.30
CA GLY A 215 2.61 15.94 5.54
C GLY A 215 3.48 16.21 6.75
N LEU A 216 2.85 16.24 7.91
CA LEU A 216 3.50 16.42 9.21
C LEU A 216 3.24 15.17 10.06
N LYS A 217 4.27 14.69 10.76
CA LYS A 217 4.16 13.59 11.73
C LYS A 217 4.25 14.13 13.13
N ILE A 218 3.29 13.79 13.96
CA ILE A 218 3.30 14.00 15.41
C ILE A 218 3.58 12.66 16.09
N HIS A 219 4.46 12.67 17.08
CA HIS A 219 4.84 11.49 17.86
C HIS A 219 5.00 11.82 19.33
N GLU A 220 4.60 10.92 20.23
CA GLU A 220 4.68 11.12 21.69
C GLU A 220 6.08 11.43 22.18
N ASP A 221 7.12 10.78 21.66
CA ASP A 221 8.53 11.02 22.06
C ASP A 221 8.98 12.47 21.83
N TRP A 222 8.29 13.22 21.00
CA TRP A 222 8.47 14.65 20.80
C TRP A 222 7.40 15.51 21.51
N GLY A 223 6.46 14.88 22.22
CA GLY A 223 5.33 15.52 22.86
C GLY A 223 4.10 15.67 21.96
N ALA A 224 3.22 14.67 21.94
CA ALA A 224 1.94 14.70 21.21
C ALA A 224 0.85 15.46 22.00
N THR A 225 1.16 16.70 22.37
CA THR A 225 0.26 17.54 23.18
C THR A 225 -0.92 18.08 22.36
N PRO A 226 -2.08 18.38 22.99
CA PRO A 226 -3.19 19.04 22.30
C PRO A 226 -2.80 20.30 21.53
N ALA A 227 -1.88 21.11 22.06
CA ALA A 227 -1.38 22.32 21.40
C ALA A 227 -0.54 22.01 20.13
N ALA A 228 0.26 20.95 20.14
CA ALA A 228 1.02 20.51 18.97
C ALA A 228 0.09 19.95 17.89
N ILE A 229 -0.92 19.17 18.27
CA ILE A 229 -1.93 18.60 17.38
C ILE A 229 -2.73 19.73 16.69
N ASP A 230 -3.23 20.68 17.47
CA ASP A 230 -3.97 21.84 16.95
C ASP A 230 -3.13 22.69 16.01
N CYS A 231 -1.89 22.97 16.37
CA CYS A 231 -0.95 23.75 15.55
C CYS A 231 -0.65 23.04 14.21
N ALA A 232 -0.35 21.74 14.24
CA ALA A 232 -0.07 20.98 13.02
C ALA A 232 -1.28 20.91 12.08
N LEU A 233 -2.48 20.68 12.62
CA LEU A 233 -3.71 20.65 11.85
C LEU A 233 -4.07 22.04 11.27
N THR A 234 -3.81 23.12 12.00
CA THR A 234 -3.99 24.49 11.49
C THR A 234 -3.13 24.75 10.26
N VAL A 235 -1.84 24.39 10.31
CA VAL A 235 -0.94 24.54 9.16
C VAL A 235 -1.33 23.58 8.02
N ALA A 236 -1.76 22.38 8.37
CA ALA A 236 -2.23 21.42 7.37
C ALA A 236 -3.45 21.94 6.61
N ASP A 237 -4.42 22.53 7.30
CA ASP A 237 -5.62 23.13 6.69
C ASP A 237 -5.26 24.32 5.78
N GLU A 238 -4.25 25.12 6.14
CA GLU A 238 -3.75 26.23 5.32
C GLU A 238 -3.04 25.76 4.04
N MET A 239 -2.34 24.62 4.09
CA MET A 239 -1.38 24.22 3.06
C MET A 239 -1.78 22.92 2.31
N ASP A 240 -2.96 22.39 2.57
CA ASP A 240 -3.53 21.16 2.01
C ASP A 240 -2.58 19.97 2.05
N ILE A 241 -2.12 19.64 3.25
CA ILE A 241 -1.27 18.48 3.53
C ILE A 241 -1.90 17.58 4.59
N GLN A 242 -1.39 16.34 4.74
CA GLN A 242 -1.88 15.42 5.77
C GLN A 242 -1.11 15.58 7.08
N VAL A 243 -1.77 15.27 8.20
CA VAL A 243 -1.13 15.07 9.50
C VAL A 243 -1.25 13.60 9.88
N ALA A 244 -0.12 12.97 10.22
CA ALA A 244 -0.05 11.61 10.74
C ALA A 244 0.25 11.65 12.25
N LEU A 245 -0.52 10.92 13.04
CA LEU A 245 -0.49 10.97 14.49
C LEU A 245 -0.14 9.60 15.11
N HIS A 246 0.93 9.56 15.86
CA HIS A 246 1.15 8.62 16.96
C HIS A 246 0.80 9.37 18.25
N SER A 247 -0.32 9.02 18.89
CA SER A 247 -0.84 9.76 20.05
C SER A 247 -0.12 9.37 21.33
N ASP A 248 -0.43 10.07 22.41
CA ASP A 248 0.21 9.99 23.72
C ASP A 248 -0.18 8.70 24.46
N THR A 249 0.65 7.66 24.41
CA THR A 249 0.37 6.35 25.02
C THR A 249 0.24 6.42 26.53
N LEU A 250 1.07 7.24 27.18
CA LEU A 250 1.12 7.38 28.64
C LEU A 250 0.05 8.32 29.20
N ASN A 251 -0.75 8.95 28.33
CA ASN A 251 -1.74 9.96 28.74
C ASN A 251 -1.11 11.11 29.56
N GLU A 252 0.14 11.49 29.26
CA GLU A 252 0.87 12.55 29.94
C GLU A 252 0.27 13.94 29.71
N SER A 253 -0.32 14.15 28.52
CA SER A 253 -0.90 15.42 28.07
C SER A 253 -2.43 15.40 28.03
N GLY A 254 -3.06 14.38 28.60
CA GLY A 254 -4.49 14.16 28.58
C GLY A 254 -4.86 12.77 28.03
N PHE A 255 -6.14 12.46 28.01
CA PHE A 255 -6.70 11.19 27.54
C PHE A 255 -7.12 11.28 26.07
N VAL A 256 -7.67 10.20 25.53
CA VAL A 256 -8.12 10.15 24.12
C VAL A 256 -9.10 11.26 23.79
N GLU A 257 -9.97 11.64 24.72
CA GLU A 257 -10.95 12.72 24.55
C GLU A 257 -10.27 14.09 24.36
N ASP A 258 -9.16 14.36 25.06
CA ASP A 258 -8.41 15.61 24.90
C ASP A 258 -7.73 15.69 23.52
N THR A 259 -7.21 14.57 23.04
CA THR A 259 -6.68 14.44 21.68
C THR A 259 -7.78 14.63 20.64
N LEU A 260 -8.92 13.97 20.80
CA LEU A 260 -10.08 14.13 19.89
C LEU A 260 -10.61 15.58 19.89
N ALA A 261 -10.63 16.22 21.04
CA ALA A 261 -11.00 17.64 21.16
C ALA A 261 -10.00 18.55 20.45
N ALA A 262 -8.69 18.28 20.54
CA ALA A 262 -7.66 19.04 19.83
C ALA A 262 -7.72 18.82 18.32
N ILE A 263 -8.07 17.62 17.84
CA ILE A 263 -8.33 17.33 16.43
C ILE A 263 -9.51 18.17 15.93
N GLY A 264 -10.56 18.31 16.73
CA GLY A 264 -11.67 19.24 16.48
C GLY A 264 -12.44 18.96 15.19
N GLY A 265 -12.63 17.69 14.81
CA GLY A 265 -13.33 17.28 13.59
C GLY A 265 -12.54 17.47 12.27
N ARG A 266 -11.29 17.88 12.35
CA ARG A 266 -10.38 18.02 11.17
C ARG A 266 -9.85 16.65 10.75
N THR A 267 -9.61 16.47 9.46
CA THR A 267 -9.05 15.22 8.92
C THR A 267 -7.67 14.93 9.48
N ILE A 268 -7.45 13.70 9.93
CA ILE A 268 -6.16 13.23 10.44
C ILE A 268 -5.98 11.73 10.18
N HIS A 269 -4.74 11.32 9.86
CA HIS A 269 -4.34 9.93 9.73
C HIS A 269 -3.76 9.45 11.06
N THR A 270 -4.39 8.48 11.73
CA THR A 270 -3.88 7.89 12.97
C THR A 270 -3.15 6.60 12.69
N PHE A 271 -1.94 6.46 13.25
CA PHE A 271 -1.10 5.28 13.12
C PHE A 271 -1.45 4.24 14.20
N HIS A 272 -1.21 2.94 13.91
CA HIS A 272 -1.43 1.81 14.83
C HIS A 272 -2.59 2.06 15.82
N THR A 273 -3.75 2.38 15.26
CA THR A 273 -4.91 2.88 16.00
C THR A 273 -5.53 1.80 16.92
N GLU A 274 -5.03 0.55 16.90
CA GLU A 274 -5.36 -0.48 17.87
C GLU A 274 -4.65 -0.27 19.25
N GLY A 275 -3.52 0.46 19.26
CA GLY A 275 -2.83 0.90 20.46
C GLY A 275 -1.51 0.20 20.79
N ALA A 276 -1.22 -1.02 20.35
CA ALA A 276 0.01 -1.74 20.71
C ALA A 276 1.26 -1.10 20.11
N GLY A 277 1.18 -0.58 18.90
CA GLY A 277 2.25 0.21 18.27
C GLY A 277 2.44 1.59 18.89
N GLY A 278 1.49 2.06 19.71
CA GLY A 278 1.47 3.34 20.42
C GLY A 278 0.17 4.10 20.19
N GLY A 279 -0.26 4.77 21.23
CA GLY A 279 -1.49 5.54 21.26
C GLY A 279 -2.21 5.40 22.59
N HIS A 280 -3.09 6.34 22.89
CA HIS A 280 -3.78 6.41 24.19
C HIS A 280 -4.21 5.05 24.72
N ALA A 281 -3.70 4.69 25.86
CA ALA A 281 -4.03 3.45 26.53
C ALA A 281 -5.21 3.67 27.49
N PRO A 282 -6.25 2.80 27.47
CA PRO A 282 -6.37 1.57 26.64
C PRO A 282 -7.17 1.74 25.34
N ASP A 283 -7.60 2.92 24.96
CA ASP A 283 -8.82 3.13 24.18
C ASP A 283 -8.67 3.96 22.89
N ILE A 284 -7.44 4.18 22.40
CA ILE A 284 -7.22 4.86 21.08
C ILE A 284 -8.01 4.19 19.95
N ILE A 285 -8.30 2.90 20.03
CA ILE A 285 -9.08 2.15 19.04
C ILE A 285 -10.48 2.75 18.83
N THR A 286 -11.02 3.46 19.82
CA THR A 286 -12.30 4.18 19.73
C THR A 286 -12.28 5.28 18.67
N ALA A 287 -11.10 5.78 18.32
CA ALA A 287 -10.91 6.77 17.26
C ALA A 287 -11.42 6.26 15.89
N CYS A 288 -11.48 4.95 15.66
CA CYS A 288 -12.04 4.35 14.44
C CYS A 288 -13.52 4.72 14.20
N ALA A 289 -14.25 5.14 15.26
CA ALA A 289 -15.64 5.56 15.16
C ALA A 289 -15.86 6.96 14.58
N HIS A 290 -14.81 7.77 14.46
CA HIS A 290 -14.93 9.18 14.08
C HIS A 290 -14.86 9.42 12.56
N PRO A 291 -15.73 10.30 12.00
CA PRO A 291 -15.84 10.52 10.56
C PRO A 291 -14.62 11.20 9.93
N ASN A 292 -13.84 11.90 10.70
CA ASN A 292 -12.66 12.65 10.28
C ASN A 292 -11.33 11.93 10.54
N ILE A 293 -11.36 10.75 11.15
CA ILE A 293 -10.17 9.97 11.46
C ILE A 293 -10.00 8.87 10.42
N LEU A 294 -8.79 8.80 9.86
CA LEU A 294 -8.39 7.80 8.89
C LEU A 294 -7.45 6.80 9.60
N PRO A 295 -7.99 5.73 10.20
CA PRO A 295 -7.21 4.84 11.04
C PRO A 295 -6.40 3.85 10.21
N SER A 296 -5.14 3.64 10.60
CA SER A 296 -4.29 2.61 10.05
C SER A 296 -3.80 1.62 11.12
N SER A 297 -3.53 0.42 10.66
CA SER A 297 -2.81 -0.62 11.40
C SER A 297 -1.40 -0.76 10.90
N THR A 298 -0.54 -1.29 11.73
CA THR A 298 0.82 -1.70 11.36
C THR A 298 0.96 -3.22 11.42
N ASN A 299 1.86 -3.77 10.62
CA ASN A 299 1.90 -5.22 10.40
C ASN A 299 2.41 -6.09 11.56
N PRO A 300 3.08 -5.59 12.61
CA PRO A 300 3.47 -6.44 13.74
C PRO A 300 2.31 -7.10 14.48
N THR A 301 1.16 -6.45 14.57
CA THR A 301 -0.04 -6.99 15.25
C THR A 301 -0.89 -7.86 14.33
N LEU A 302 -0.65 -7.83 13.01
CA LEU A 302 -1.47 -8.45 11.98
C LEU A 302 -0.88 -9.73 11.40
N PRO A 303 -1.67 -10.80 11.31
CA PRO A 303 -2.86 -11.08 12.12
C PRO A 303 -2.46 -11.47 13.54
N TYR A 304 -3.40 -11.46 14.48
CA TYR A 304 -3.17 -11.91 15.84
C TYR A 304 -2.78 -13.39 15.88
N THR A 305 -1.59 -13.70 16.42
CA THR A 305 -1.03 -15.06 16.54
C THR A 305 -0.65 -15.37 17.97
N LEU A 306 -0.33 -16.64 18.24
CA LEU A 306 0.16 -17.08 19.57
C LEU A 306 1.41 -16.31 20.04
N ASN A 307 2.24 -15.86 19.11
CA ASN A 307 3.51 -15.18 19.42
C ASN A 307 3.42 -13.66 19.40
N THR A 308 2.30 -13.09 18.92
CA THR A 308 2.20 -11.64 18.66
C THR A 308 2.52 -10.79 19.89
N ILE A 309 2.06 -11.21 21.08
CA ILE A 309 2.27 -10.44 22.31
C ILE A 309 3.75 -10.40 22.68
N ASP A 310 4.41 -11.56 22.72
CA ASP A 310 5.82 -11.68 23.12
C ASP A 310 6.73 -11.00 22.11
N GLU A 311 6.51 -11.22 20.80
CA GLU A 311 7.28 -10.56 19.74
C GLU A 311 7.12 -9.05 19.79
N HIS A 312 5.90 -8.55 20.06
CA HIS A 312 5.64 -7.12 20.13
C HIS A 312 6.31 -6.48 21.35
N LEU A 313 6.31 -7.18 22.49
CA LEU A 313 6.99 -6.75 23.71
C LEU A 313 8.50 -6.58 23.47
N ASP A 314 9.14 -7.58 22.86
CA ASP A 314 10.57 -7.53 22.54
C ASP A 314 10.91 -6.38 21.59
N MET A 315 10.10 -6.17 20.55
CA MET A 315 10.30 -5.06 19.60
C MET A 315 10.15 -3.69 20.26
N LEU A 316 9.15 -3.54 21.14
CA LEU A 316 8.87 -2.30 21.84
C LEU A 316 10.03 -1.92 22.79
N MET A 317 10.57 -2.89 23.53
CA MET A 317 11.73 -2.69 24.40
C MET A 317 12.92 -2.11 23.62
N VAL A 318 13.20 -2.66 22.42
CA VAL A 318 14.30 -2.18 21.57
C VAL A 318 14.01 -0.81 20.96
N CYS A 319 12.82 -0.61 20.42
CA CYS A 319 12.43 0.60 19.67
C CYS A 319 12.44 1.84 20.57
N HIS A 320 11.97 1.72 21.80
CA HIS A 320 11.90 2.82 22.77
C HIS A 320 13.12 2.92 23.71
N HIS A 321 14.19 2.17 23.41
CA HIS A 321 15.43 2.17 24.22
C HIS A 321 15.18 1.80 25.69
N LEU A 322 14.24 0.91 25.95
CA LEU A 322 13.92 0.42 27.28
C LEU A 322 14.92 -0.66 27.74
N ASP A 323 15.11 -0.76 29.05
CA ASP A 323 16.02 -1.71 29.66
C ASP A 323 15.25 -2.85 30.36
N PRO A 324 15.41 -4.12 29.96
CA PRO A 324 14.72 -5.25 30.58
C PRO A 324 15.12 -5.49 32.05
N ASP A 325 16.22 -4.92 32.51
CA ASP A 325 16.67 -4.98 33.90
C ASP A 325 16.02 -3.90 34.79
N ILE A 326 15.27 -2.95 34.19
CA ILE A 326 14.55 -1.89 34.89
C ILE A 326 13.06 -2.25 34.95
N ALA A 327 12.54 -2.48 36.17
CA ALA A 327 11.18 -2.92 36.37
C ALA A 327 10.12 -1.92 35.85
N GLU A 328 10.40 -0.64 35.92
CA GLU A 328 9.54 0.45 35.44
C GLU A 328 9.46 0.44 33.90
N ASP A 329 10.56 0.17 33.21
CA ASP A 329 10.58 0.05 31.75
C ASP A 329 9.78 -1.15 31.27
N VAL A 330 9.94 -2.29 31.95
CA VAL A 330 9.15 -3.51 31.66
C VAL A 330 7.66 -3.25 31.91
N ALA A 331 7.31 -2.63 33.03
CA ALA A 331 5.93 -2.29 33.35
C ALA A 331 5.30 -1.33 32.34
N PHE A 332 6.07 -0.38 31.83
CA PHE A 332 5.65 0.50 30.74
C PHE A 332 5.33 -0.30 29.47
N ALA A 333 6.26 -1.14 29.04
CA ALA A 333 6.08 -1.96 27.85
C ALA A 333 4.86 -2.88 27.96
N GLU A 334 4.71 -3.59 29.07
CA GLU A 334 3.55 -4.48 29.33
C GLU A 334 2.22 -3.72 29.40
N SER A 335 2.21 -2.49 29.92
CA SER A 335 0.99 -1.69 30.00
C SER A 335 0.45 -1.27 28.62
N ARG A 336 1.32 -1.23 27.63
CA ARG A 336 1.02 -0.77 26.27
C ARG A 336 0.44 -1.87 25.37
N ILE A 337 0.83 -3.13 25.59
CA ILE A 337 0.46 -4.25 24.74
C ILE A 337 -0.72 -5.01 25.36
N ARG A 338 -1.85 -5.07 24.64
CA ARG A 338 -3.08 -5.71 25.10
C ARG A 338 -3.61 -6.65 24.02
N ARG A 339 -3.76 -7.92 24.39
CA ARG A 339 -4.31 -8.93 23.49
C ARG A 339 -5.74 -8.62 23.05
N GLU A 340 -6.51 -7.94 23.89
CA GLU A 340 -7.92 -7.64 23.65
C GLU A 340 -8.09 -6.66 22.48
N THR A 341 -7.29 -5.59 22.42
CA THR A 341 -7.31 -4.63 21.30
C THR A 341 -6.71 -5.22 20.03
N ILE A 342 -5.64 -6.01 20.14
CA ILE A 342 -5.03 -6.72 19.01
C ILE A 342 -6.01 -7.76 18.42
N ALA A 343 -6.70 -8.53 19.28
CA ALA A 343 -7.69 -9.49 18.82
C ALA A 343 -8.90 -8.82 18.15
N ALA A 344 -9.31 -7.64 18.63
CA ALA A 344 -10.39 -6.87 18.03
C ALA A 344 -9.98 -6.22 16.69
N GLU A 345 -8.71 -5.89 16.51
CA GLU A 345 -8.18 -5.26 15.31
C GLU A 345 -8.47 -6.07 14.05
N ASP A 346 -8.17 -7.37 14.04
CA ASP A 346 -8.45 -8.27 12.91
C ASP A 346 -9.94 -8.22 12.50
N VAL A 347 -10.84 -8.25 13.48
CA VAL A 347 -12.29 -8.19 13.25
C VAL A 347 -12.70 -6.83 12.69
N LEU A 348 -12.18 -5.74 13.24
CA LEU A 348 -12.45 -4.38 12.76
C LEU A 348 -11.93 -4.13 11.34
N HIS A 349 -10.84 -4.80 10.95
CA HIS A 349 -10.40 -4.82 9.54
C HIS A 349 -11.43 -5.48 8.64
N ASP A 350 -11.98 -6.61 9.04
CA ASP A 350 -12.95 -7.35 8.24
C ASP A 350 -14.31 -6.62 8.15
N LEU A 351 -14.68 -5.89 9.20
CA LEU A 351 -15.84 -5.01 9.21
C LEU A 351 -15.65 -3.72 8.37
N GLY A 352 -14.40 -3.35 8.05
CA GLY A 352 -14.09 -2.13 7.32
C GLY A 352 -14.01 -0.88 8.21
N ALA A 353 -13.76 -1.03 9.50
CA ALA A 353 -13.55 0.07 10.44
C ALA A 353 -12.10 0.61 10.37
N PHE A 354 -11.10 -0.25 10.19
CA PHE A 354 -9.75 0.16 9.83
C PHE A 354 -9.64 0.43 8.33
N SER A 355 -9.15 1.60 7.96
CA SER A 355 -9.13 2.06 6.56
C SER A 355 -7.85 1.68 5.82
N LEU A 356 -6.72 1.60 6.52
CA LEU A 356 -5.40 1.38 5.94
C LEU A 356 -4.62 0.28 6.67
N THR A 357 -3.67 -0.32 5.94
CA THR A 357 -2.57 -1.13 6.49
C THR A 357 -1.23 -0.53 6.07
N SER A 358 -0.25 -0.58 6.97
CA SER A 358 1.09 -0.03 6.79
C SER A 358 2.13 -0.89 7.51
N SER A 359 3.41 -0.50 7.49
CA SER A 359 4.44 -1.35 8.08
C SER A 359 4.88 -0.96 9.46
N ASP A 360 5.13 0.30 9.74
CA ASP A 360 6.02 0.74 10.81
C ASP A 360 7.46 0.28 10.57
N SER A 361 7.92 0.47 9.33
CA SER A 361 9.13 -0.14 8.77
C SER A 361 10.39 0.21 9.57
N GLN A 362 11.10 -0.82 10.02
CA GLN A 362 12.35 -0.77 10.79
C GLN A 362 12.24 -0.17 12.21
N ALA A 363 11.06 0.28 12.65
CA ALA A 363 10.82 0.60 14.05
C ALA A 363 10.25 -0.60 14.81
N MET A 364 9.14 -1.18 14.32
CA MET A 364 8.57 -2.40 14.89
C MET A 364 8.11 -3.37 13.80
N GLY A 365 7.89 -2.90 12.56
CA GLY A 365 7.40 -3.68 11.46
C GLY A 365 8.33 -3.77 10.25
N ARG A 366 7.80 -4.32 9.16
CA ARG A 366 8.56 -4.65 7.95
C ARG A 366 7.82 -4.23 6.69
N VAL A 367 8.42 -3.37 5.86
CA VAL A 367 7.81 -2.93 4.59
C VAL A 367 7.49 -4.11 3.66
N GLY A 368 8.33 -5.15 3.66
CA GLY A 368 8.12 -6.35 2.86
C GLY A 368 6.92 -7.22 3.27
N GLU A 369 6.26 -6.92 4.39
CA GLU A 369 5.15 -7.71 4.91
C GLU A 369 3.79 -6.99 4.86
N VAL A 370 3.70 -5.76 4.36
CA VAL A 370 2.42 -5.02 4.32
C VAL A 370 1.36 -5.79 3.54
N ILE A 371 1.67 -6.18 2.31
CA ILE A 371 0.74 -6.90 1.44
C ILE A 371 0.44 -8.28 2.01
N LEU A 372 1.50 -9.03 2.36
CA LEU A 372 1.38 -10.39 2.90
C LEU A 372 0.49 -10.45 4.14
N ARG A 373 0.76 -9.60 5.14
CA ARG A 373 0.00 -9.58 6.40
C ARG A 373 -1.45 -9.18 6.19
N THR A 374 -1.70 -8.24 5.29
CA THR A 374 -3.07 -7.84 4.90
C THR A 374 -3.88 -9.05 4.38
N TRP A 375 -3.29 -9.90 3.53
CA TRP A 375 -3.96 -11.09 3.03
C TRP A 375 -4.05 -12.22 4.06
N GLN A 376 -3.12 -12.32 4.98
CA GLN A 376 -3.22 -13.25 6.11
C GLN A 376 -4.41 -12.90 7.03
N VAL A 377 -4.64 -11.59 7.30
CA VAL A 377 -5.84 -11.13 8.04
C VAL A 377 -7.11 -11.48 7.26
N ALA A 378 -7.17 -11.19 5.95
CA ALA A 378 -8.32 -11.51 5.12
C ALA A 378 -8.68 -13.01 5.16
N HIS A 379 -7.67 -13.88 5.03
CA HIS A 379 -7.85 -15.33 5.17
C HIS A 379 -8.35 -15.70 6.57
N ARG A 380 -7.71 -15.18 7.60
CA ARG A 380 -8.05 -15.46 8.99
C ARG A 380 -9.51 -15.12 9.28
N MET A 381 -9.94 -13.95 8.84
CA MET A 381 -11.31 -13.49 9.02
C MET A 381 -12.32 -14.33 8.22
N LYS A 382 -11.97 -14.77 7.02
CA LYS A 382 -12.80 -15.73 6.26
C LYS A 382 -12.99 -17.03 7.03
N VAL A 383 -11.92 -17.58 7.61
CA VAL A 383 -11.97 -18.85 8.35
C VAL A 383 -12.78 -18.70 9.65
N GLN A 384 -12.60 -17.62 10.38
CA GLN A 384 -13.29 -17.41 11.67
C GLN A 384 -14.73 -16.94 11.52
N ARG A 385 -15.02 -16.07 10.55
CA ARG A 385 -16.28 -15.34 10.45
C ARG A 385 -17.14 -15.73 9.26
N GLY A 386 -16.61 -16.53 8.33
CA GLY A 386 -17.32 -16.93 7.11
C GLY A 386 -17.39 -15.84 6.05
N ALA A 387 -18.44 -15.86 5.24
CA ALA A 387 -18.67 -14.86 4.20
C ALA A 387 -19.09 -13.51 4.79
N LEU A 388 -18.73 -12.43 4.13
CA LEU A 388 -19.24 -11.09 4.46
C LEU A 388 -20.70 -10.97 4.00
N ALA A 389 -21.46 -10.10 4.68
CA ALA A 389 -22.86 -9.86 4.31
C ALA A 389 -23.02 -9.22 2.92
N GLU A 390 -21.99 -8.52 2.47
CA GLU A 390 -21.93 -7.86 1.17
C GLU A 390 -21.53 -8.80 0.01
N GLU A 391 -21.08 -10.02 0.29
CA GLU A 391 -20.74 -10.98 -0.76
C GLU A 391 -21.98 -11.42 -1.55
N THR A 392 -21.80 -11.52 -2.85
CA THR A 392 -22.83 -12.00 -3.77
C THR A 392 -22.38 -13.32 -4.40
N GLY A 393 -22.96 -14.42 -3.97
CA GLY A 393 -22.58 -15.76 -4.46
C GLY A 393 -21.54 -16.45 -3.57
N ASP A 394 -20.90 -17.47 -4.12
CA ASP A 394 -19.91 -18.31 -3.44
C ASP A 394 -18.48 -17.90 -3.88
N ASN A 395 -18.11 -16.68 -3.53
CA ASN A 395 -16.79 -16.09 -3.77
C ASN A 395 -16.45 -15.08 -2.66
N ASP A 396 -15.27 -14.52 -2.67
CA ASP A 396 -14.78 -13.53 -1.71
C ASP A 396 -14.46 -12.18 -2.36
N ASN A 397 -15.14 -11.85 -3.46
CA ASN A 397 -14.83 -10.68 -4.26
C ASN A 397 -14.92 -9.38 -3.48
N PHE A 398 -15.94 -9.21 -2.63
CA PHE A 398 -16.09 -7.99 -1.86
C PHE A 398 -15.00 -7.89 -0.78
N ARG A 399 -14.71 -8.98 -0.06
CA ARG A 399 -13.61 -9.03 0.89
C ARG A 399 -12.29 -8.68 0.20
N VAL A 400 -12.02 -9.26 -0.96
CA VAL A 400 -10.80 -8.98 -1.72
C VAL A 400 -10.72 -7.50 -2.11
N LYS A 401 -11.79 -6.91 -2.60
CA LYS A 401 -11.86 -5.46 -2.91
C LYS A 401 -11.68 -4.59 -1.67
N ARG A 402 -12.22 -4.99 -0.51
CA ARG A 402 -12.02 -4.32 0.78
C ARG A 402 -10.54 -4.33 1.21
N TYR A 403 -9.89 -5.49 1.14
CA TYR A 403 -8.53 -5.63 1.64
C TYR A 403 -7.48 -5.04 0.70
N ILE A 404 -7.64 -5.14 -0.62
CA ILE A 404 -6.71 -4.49 -1.56
C ILE A 404 -6.76 -2.96 -1.42
N ALA A 405 -7.91 -2.37 -1.16
CA ALA A 405 -8.06 -0.94 -0.97
C ALA A 405 -7.22 -0.39 0.20
N LYS A 406 -6.95 -1.22 1.23
CA LYS A 406 -6.24 -0.80 2.45
C LYS A 406 -4.78 -0.42 2.23
N TYR A 407 -4.14 -0.97 1.22
CA TYR A 407 -2.74 -0.68 0.89
C TYR A 407 -2.55 -0.11 -0.53
N THR A 408 -3.63 0.25 -1.20
CA THR A 408 -3.61 0.86 -2.53
C THR A 408 -4.33 2.20 -2.55
N ILE A 409 -5.64 2.22 -2.84
CA ILE A 409 -6.40 3.47 -3.03
C ILE A 409 -6.58 4.27 -1.73
N ASN A 410 -6.83 3.63 -0.58
CA ASN A 410 -7.09 4.34 0.67
C ASN A 410 -5.87 5.14 1.17
N PRO A 411 -4.65 4.59 1.24
CA PRO A 411 -3.47 5.41 1.54
C PRO A 411 -3.20 6.50 0.50
N ALA A 412 -3.52 6.26 -0.78
CA ALA A 412 -3.40 7.27 -1.81
C ALA A 412 -4.37 8.44 -1.61
N LEU A 413 -5.63 8.17 -1.26
CA LEU A 413 -6.62 9.19 -0.89
C LEU A 413 -6.17 9.95 0.36
N THR A 414 -5.76 9.23 1.40
CA THR A 414 -5.31 9.79 2.68
C THR A 414 -4.21 10.83 2.51
N HIS A 415 -3.23 10.57 1.64
CA HIS A 415 -2.09 11.45 1.41
C HIS A 415 -2.20 12.35 0.17
N GLY A 416 -3.39 12.43 -0.45
CA GLY A 416 -3.65 13.33 -1.56
C GLY A 416 -2.89 13.00 -2.85
N ILE A 417 -2.56 11.73 -3.07
CA ILE A 417 -1.80 11.23 -4.24
C ILE A 417 -2.62 10.30 -5.14
N ALA A 418 -3.90 10.12 -4.87
CA ALA A 418 -4.77 9.17 -5.58
C ALA A 418 -4.97 9.51 -7.08
N HIS A 419 -4.67 10.73 -7.49
CA HIS A 419 -4.70 11.12 -8.90
C HIS A 419 -3.51 10.59 -9.71
N GLU A 420 -2.46 10.11 -9.04
CA GLU A 420 -1.25 9.58 -9.67
C GLU A 420 -1.08 8.07 -9.50
N VAL A 421 -1.44 7.53 -8.33
CA VAL A 421 -1.18 6.12 -7.94
C VAL A 421 -2.37 5.54 -7.14
N GLY A 422 -2.29 4.26 -6.80
CA GLY A 422 -3.21 3.60 -5.86
C GLY A 422 -4.33 2.79 -6.51
N SER A 423 -4.44 2.78 -7.83
CA SER A 423 -5.38 1.89 -8.56
C SER A 423 -4.98 1.74 -10.01
N ILE A 424 -5.52 0.71 -10.66
CA ILE A 424 -5.38 0.50 -12.11
C ILE A 424 -6.50 1.30 -12.81
N GLU A 425 -6.19 2.56 -13.12
CA GLU A 425 -7.13 3.48 -13.78
C GLU A 425 -6.40 4.31 -14.83
N VAL A 426 -7.11 4.65 -15.91
CA VAL A 426 -6.57 5.45 -17.02
C VAL A 426 -6.02 6.80 -16.53
N GLY A 427 -4.82 7.13 -16.97
CA GLY A 427 -4.10 8.36 -16.63
C GLY A 427 -3.17 8.25 -15.42
N LYS A 428 -3.32 7.24 -14.57
CA LYS A 428 -2.41 7.02 -13.43
C LYS A 428 -1.08 6.42 -13.88
N LEU A 429 -0.04 6.61 -13.07
CA LEU A 429 1.27 6.00 -13.28
C LEU A 429 1.12 4.48 -13.38
N ALA A 430 1.77 3.88 -14.37
CA ALA A 430 1.73 2.43 -14.59
C ALA A 430 2.65 1.70 -13.61
N ASP A 431 2.30 1.79 -12.31
CA ASP A 431 2.90 1.03 -11.23
C ASP A 431 2.06 -0.22 -11.01
N LEU A 432 2.49 -1.33 -11.59
CA LEU A 432 1.74 -2.57 -11.66
C LEU A 432 2.54 -3.72 -11.06
N VAL A 433 1.84 -4.61 -10.34
CA VAL A 433 2.44 -5.83 -9.81
C VAL A 433 1.76 -7.04 -10.44
N VAL A 434 2.57 -7.87 -11.08
CA VAL A 434 2.13 -9.11 -11.73
C VAL A 434 2.39 -10.29 -10.79
N TRP A 435 1.37 -11.07 -10.52
CA TRP A 435 1.42 -12.21 -9.60
C TRP A 435 1.07 -13.51 -10.30
N SER A 436 1.78 -14.59 -10.00
CA SER A 436 1.22 -15.93 -10.19
C SER A 436 0.19 -16.17 -9.09
N PRO A 437 -1.03 -16.69 -9.38
CA PRO A 437 -2.05 -16.90 -8.36
C PRO A 437 -1.56 -17.70 -7.15
N ALA A 438 -0.74 -18.72 -7.37
CA ALA A 438 -0.14 -19.52 -6.29
C ALA A 438 0.83 -18.76 -5.38
N PHE A 439 1.33 -17.59 -5.80
CA PHE A 439 2.25 -16.73 -5.06
C PHE A 439 1.69 -15.33 -4.80
N PHE A 440 0.39 -15.17 -5.00
CA PHE A 440 -0.29 -13.89 -4.80
C PHE A 440 -0.03 -13.33 -3.40
N GLY A 441 0.34 -12.05 -3.34
CA GLY A 441 0.60 -11.34 -2.09
C GLY A 441 1.91 -11.72 -1.38
N VAL A 442 2.69 -12.67 -1.90
CA VAL A 442 3.95 -13.12 -1.30
C VAL A 442 5.15 -12.79 -2.18
N LYS A 443 5.14 -13.26 -3.43
CA LYS A 443 6.24 -13.12 -4.37
C LYS A 443 5.75 -12.66 -5.74
N PRO A 444 5.91 -11.37 -6.08
CA PRO A 444 5.60 -10.87 -7.42
C PRO A 444 6.36 -11.65 -8.50
N ALA A 445 5.71 -11.94 -9.60
CA ALA A 445 6.39 -12.43 -10.80
C ALA A 445 7.16 -11.30 -11.51
N THR A 446 6.62 -10.07 -11.42
CA THR A 446 7.24 -8.87 -12.01
C THR A 446 6.66 -7.64 -11.35
N VAL A 447 7.48 -6.64 -11.05
CA VAL A 447 7.04 -5.31 -10.63
C VAL A 447 7.40 -4.30 -11.71
N ILE A 448 6.40 -3.57 -12.17
CA ILE A 448 6.49 -2.55 -13.21
C ILE A 448 6.38 -1.18 -12.53
N LYS A 449 7.29 -0.28 -12.85
CA LYS A 449 7.32 1.10 -12.40
C LYS A 449 7.24 2.02 -13.60
N GLY A 450 6.23 2.87 -13.65
CA GLY A 450 6.07 3.82 -14.76
C GLY A 450 6.20 3.16 -16.13
N GLY A 451 5.61 1.97 -16.31
CA GLY A 451 5.63 1.24 -17.57
C GLY A 451 6.89 0.42 -17.86
N MET A 452 7.93 0.44 -17.03
CA MET A 452 9.13 -0.38 -17.19
C MET A 452 9.27 -1.43 -16.09
N ILE A 453 9.78 -2.61 -16.42
CA ILE A 453 10.11 -3.64 -15.43
C ILE A 453 11.22 -3.11 -14.52
N ALA A 454 10.89 -2.95 -13.23
CA ALA A 454 11.81 -2.45 -12.21
C ALA A 454 12.48 -3.59 -11.44
N ILE A 455 11.76 -4.68 -11.15
CA ILE A 455 12.29 -5.84 -10.46
C ILE A 455 11.60 -7.13 -10.95
N ALA A 456 12.37 -8.21 -11.05
CA ALA A 456 11.84 -9.53 -11.37
C ALA A 456 12.76 -10.63 -10.82
N PRO A 457 12.22 -11.83 -10.50
CA PRO A 457 13.04 -12.99 -10.17
C PRO A 457 13.76 -13.50 -11.42
N MET A 458 15.08 -13.66 -11.33
CA MET A 458 15.95 -14.19 -12.38
C MET A 458 16.87 -15.26 -11.83
N GLY A 459 17.07 -16.31 -12.60
CA GLY A 459 18.02 -17.37 -12.29
C GLY A 459 19.48 -16.94 -12.53
N ASP A 460 20.34 -17.92 -12.78
CA ASP A 460 21.73 -17.66 -13.08
C ASP A 460 21.86 -16.79 -14.35
N ILE A 461 22.45 -15.63 -14.19
CA ILE A 461 22.61 -14.64 -15.28
C ILE A 461 23.58 -15.09 -16.38
N ASN A 462 24.41 -16.08 -16.13
CA ASN A 462 25.33 -16.68 -17.10
C ASN A 462 24.75 -17.93 -17.77
N ALA A 463 23.53 -18.34 -17.43
CA ALA A 463 22.89 -19.47 -18.09
C ALA A 463 22.34 -19.09 -19.46
N SER A 464 22.13 -20.09 -20.32
CA SER A 464 21.56 -19.88 -21.65
C SER A 464 20.06 -19.53 -21.64
N ILE A 465 19.38 -19.71 -20.51
CA ILE A 465 18.00 -19.31 -20.25
C ILE A 465 17.90 -18.73 -18.82
N PRO A 466 16.89 -17.88 -18.52
CA PRO A 466 16.84 -17.15 -17.24
C PRO A 466 16.24 -17.93 -16.06
N THR A 467 16.02 -19.25 -16.20
CA THR A 467 15.28 -20.06 -15.23
C THR A 467 16.12 -20.95 -14.29
N PRO A 468 17.42 -21.26 -14.53
CA PRO A 468 18.18 -22.12 -13.63
C PRO A 468 18.34 -21.55 -12.23
N GLN A 469 18.29 -22.41 -11.23
CA GLN A 469 18.56 -22.07 -9.83
C GLN A 469 20.04 -21.68 -9.59
N PRO A 470 20.34 -20.80 -8.64
CA PRO A 470 19.40 -20.12 -7.75
C PRO A 470 18.68 -18.92 -8.40
N VAL A 471 17.38 -18.79 -8.12
CA VAL A 471 16.58 -17.65 -8.58
C VAL A 471 16.56 -16.59 -7.49
N HIS A 472 16.89 -15.34 -7.85
CA HIS A 472 16.87 -14.19 -6.97
C HIS A 472 16.10 -13.03 -7.59
N TYR A 473 15.48 -12.19 -6.78
CA TYR A 473 14.99 -10.89 -7.25
C TYR A 473 16.17 -10.01 -7.63
N ARG A 474 16.07 -9.41 -8.80
CA ARG A 474 17.12 -8.56 -9.36
C ARG A 474 16.53 -7.25 -9.86
N PRO A 475 17.21 -6.11 -9.62
CA PRO A 475 16.87 -4.86 -10.26
C PRO A 475 16.94 -5.00 -11.80
N MET A 476 15.89 -4.54 -12.48
CA MET A 476 15.77 -4.49 -13.92
C MET A 476 15.93 -3.04 -14.44
N PHE A 477 15.88 -2.84 -15.73
CA PHE A 477 16.20 -1.56 -16.36
C PHE A 477 15.34 -0.38 -15.87
N GLY A 478 14.09 -0.62 -15.43
CA GLY A 478 13.25 0.40 -14.83
C GLY A 478 13.75 0.91 -13.48
N ALA A 479 14.62 0.16 -12.81
CA ALA A 479 15.26 0.55 -11.54
C ALA A 479 16.70 1.07 -11.70
N LEU A 480 17.24 1.12 -12.93
CA LEU A 480 18.66 1.40 -13.16
C LEU A 480 18.91 2.75 -13.86
N GLY A 481 20.10 3.27 -13.65
CA GLY A 481 20.61 4.45 -14.34
C GLY A 481 19.69 5.66 -14.22
N SER A 482 19.55 6.43 -15.29
CA SER A 482 18.63 7.55 -15.36
C SER A 482 17.18 7.15 -15.69
N ALA A 483 16.95 5.94 -16.21
CA ALA A 483 15.60 5.45 -16.50
C ALA A 483 14.69 5.48 -15.28
N ARG A 484 15.22 5.09 -14.10
CA ARG A 484 14.46 5.10 -12.85
C ARG A 484 13.84 6.46 -12.49
N HIS A 485 14.46 7.58 -12.90
CA HIS A 485 13.93 8.92 -12.63
C HIS A 485 12.65 9.21 -13.43
N HIS A 486 12.50 8.59 -14.59
CA HIS A 486 11.32 8.70 -15.43
C HIS A 486 10.22 7.70 -15.06
N CYS A 487 10.57 6.67 -14.28
CA CYS A 487 9.67 5.60 -13.86
C CYS A 487 9.08 5.81 -12.45
N ARG A 488 9.34 6.95 -11.80
CA ARG A 488 8.92 7.22 -10.43
C ARG A 488 8.51 8.68 -10.23
N LEU A 489 7.82 8.92 -9.10
CA LEU A 489 7.40 10.25 -8.66
C LEU A 489 8.07 10.62 -7.32
N THR A 490 8.45 11.89 -7.20
CA THR A 490 8.66 12.52 -5.89
C THR A 490 7.46 13.42 -5.61
N PHE A 491 6.77 13.14 -4.51
CA PHE A 491 5.64 13.95 -4.08
C PHE A 491 6.10 15.15 -3.28
N LEU A 492 5.55 16.31 -3.58
CA LEU A 492 5.83 17.58 -2.90
C LEU A 492 4.52 18.26 -2.50
N SER A 493 4.58 19.11 -1.48
CA SER A 493 3.48 20.03 -1.18
C SER A 493 3.30 21.07 -2.28
N GLN A 494 2.11 21.68 -2.36
CA GLN A 494 1.83 22.79 -3.29
C GLN A 494 2.78 23.97 -3.06
N ALA A 495 3.05 24.29 -1.79
CA ALA A 495 3.99 25.36 -1.42
C ALA A 495 5.43 25.09 -1.89
N ALA A 496 5.91 23.86 -1.74
CA ALA A 496 7.24 23.48 -2.19
C ALA A 496 7.39 23.54 -3.70
N ALA A 497 6.38 23.07 -4.43
CA ALA A 497 6.34 23.14 -5.90
C ALA A 497 6.33 24.61 -6.37
N ALA A 498 5.50 25.46 -5.77
CA ALA A 498 5.45 26.89 -6.08
C ALA A 498 6.78 27.61 -5.78
N ASN A 499 7.53 27.14 -4.79
CA ASN A 499 8.85 27.68 -4.43
C ASN A 499 10.01 27.10 -5.27
N GLY A 500 9.74 26.31 -6.30
CA GLY A 500 10.76 25.72 -7.17
C GLY A 500 11.75 24.81 -6.42
N VAL A 501 11.26 24.00 -5.47
CA VAL A 501 12.12 23.11 -4.65
C VAL A 501 12.82 22.09 -5.52
N ALA A 502 12.13 21.51 -6.49
CA ALA A 502 12.68 20.48 -7.38
C ALA A 502 13.87 21.01 -8.19
N GLU A 503 13.72 22.17 -8.80
CA GLU A 503 14.76 22.84 -9.60
C GLU A 503 15.94 23.25 -8.71
N ARG A 504 15.66 23.86 -7.55
CA ARG A 504 16.70 24.32 -6.60
C ARG A 504 17.52 23.16 -6.05
N LEU A 505 16.92 22.00 -5.83
CA LEU A 505 17.59 20.79 -5.36
C LEU A 505 18.13 19.93 -6.49
N ASN A 506 17.85 20.29 -7.76
CA ASN A 506 18.22 19.54 -8.95
C ASN A 506 17.73 18.09 -8.91
N LEU A 507 16.45 17.90 -8.51
CA LEU A 507 15.81 16.59 -8.53
C LEU A 507 15.55 16.16 -9.98
N ARG A 508 15.78 14.89 -10.28
CA ARG A 508 15.65 14.32 -11.62
C ARG A 508 14.34 13.55 -11.81
N SER A 509 13.75 13.06 -10.71
CA SER A 509 12.47 12.37 -10.76
C SER A 509 11.34 13.32 -11.18
N ALA A 510 10.33 12.77 -11.83
CA ALA A 510 9.10 13.50 -12.06
C ALA A 510 8.46 13.93 -10.72
N ILE A 511 7.91 15.15 -10.71
CA ILE A 511 7.30 15.73 -9.52
C ILE A 511 5.77 15.63 -9.65
N ALA A 512 5.14 15.18 -8.56
CA ALA A 512 3.70 15.25 -8.40
C ALA A 512 3.36 16.04 -7.12
N VAL A 513 2.27 16.81 -7.19
CA VAL A 513 1.87 17.68 -6.08
C VAL A 513 0.69 17.06 -5.34
N VAL A 514 0.78 16.96 -4.01
CA VAL A 514 -0.33 16.46 -3.20
C VAL A 514 -1.48 17.46 -3.18
N LYS A 515 -2.71 16.94 -3.13
CA LYS A 515 -3.92 17.77 -3.12
C LYS A 515 -5.11 17.02 -2.51
N GLY A 516 -6.02 17.79 -1.91
CA GLY A 516 -7.26 17.25 -1.34
C GLY A 516 -7.09 16.52 -0.02
N CYS A 517 -5.93 16.66 0.67
CA CYS A 517 -5.67 16.00 1.93
C CYS A 517 -6.63 16.42 3.05
N ARG A 518 -7.15 17.66 2.98
CA ARG A 518 -7.99 18.23 4.04
C ARG A 518 -9.49 18.00 3.85
N THR A 519 -9.89 17.56 2.67
CA THR A 519 -11.29 17.28 2.34
C THR A 519 -11.66 15.80 2.45
N VAL A 520 -10.67 14.91 2.50
CA VAL A 520 -10.90 13.46 2.62
C VAL A 520 -11.43 13.12 4.02
N GLN A 521 -12.43 12.25 4.06
CA GLN A 521 -13.10 11.82 5.28
C GLN A 521 -13.12 10.28 5.34
N LYS A 522 -13.48 9.73 6.49
CA LYS A 522 -13.70 8.29 6.64
C LYS A 522 -14.69 7.72 5.61
N ALA A 523 -15.71 8.49 5.24
CA ALA A 523 -16.70 8.10 4.23
C ALA A 523 -16.10 7.90 2.83
N ASP A 524 -14.96 8.51 2.54
CA ASP A 524 -14.26 8.37 1.25
C ASP A 524 -13.35 7.14 1.20
N MET A 525 -13.16 6.44 2.32
CA MET A 525 -12.32 5.24 2.39
C MET A 525 -13.04 4.08 1.71
N VAL A 526 -12.55 3.71 0.54
CA VAL A 526 -13.16 2.72 -0.34
C VAL A 526 -13.31 1.38 0.38
N HIS A 527 -14.55 0.89 0.50
CA HIS A 527 -14.95 -0.33 1.20
C HIS A 527 -14.54 -0.42 2.69
N ASN A 528 -14.01 0.68 3.27
CA ASN A 528 -13.45 0.74 4.62
C ASN A 528 -13.90 2.00 5.38
N SER A 529 -15.16 2.36 5.24
CA SER A 529 -15.75 3.58 5.76
C SER A 529 -16.64 3.37 7.00
N LEU A 530 -16.67 2.16 7.57
CA LEU A 530 -17.52 1.85 8.71
C LEU A 530 -17.11 2.68 9.94
N GLN A 531 -18.08 3.25 10.63
CA GLN A 531 -17.94 4.07 11.84
C GLN A 531 -18.79 3.47 12.96
N PRO A 532 -18.37 2.33 13.53
CA PRO A 532 -19.16 1.66 14.57
C PRO A 532 -18.96 2.36 15.90
N ASN A 533 -19.93 2.21 16.81
CA ASN A 533 -19.73 2.63 18.19
C ASN A 533 -18.79 1.66 18.90
N ILE A 534 -17.56 2.10 19.20
CA ILE A 534 -16.54 1.29 19.86
C ILE A 534 -16.38 1.75 21.31
N THR A 535 -16.39 0.80 22.24
CA THR A 535 -16.10 1.03 23.65
C THR A 535 -15.05 0.05 24.15
N VAL A 536 -14.19 0.51 25.04
CA VAL A 536 -13.16 -0.31 25.69
C VAL A 536 -13.37 -0.25 27.19
N ASP A 537 -13.42 -1.40 27.84
CA ASP A 537 -13.49 -1.46 29.31
C ASP A 537 -12.11 -1.18 29.91
N ALA A 538 -12.02 -0.19 30.78
CA ALA A 538 -10.76 0.27 31.37
C ALA A 538 -10.09 -0.74 32.32
N GLN A 539 -10.81 -1.77 32.78
CA GLN A 539 -10.30 -2.78 33.71
C GLN A 539 -9.98 -4.11 33.03
N THR A 540 -10.87 -4.55 32.13
CA THR A 540 -10.73 -5.84 31.42
C THR A 540 -10.14 -5.70 30.04
N TYR A 541 -10.09 -4.47 29.50
CA TYR A 541 -9.67 -4.11 28.14
C TYR A 541 -10.56 -4.71 27.03
N GLU A 542 -11.71 -5.30 27.39
CA GLU A 542 -12.66 -5.83 26.42
C GLU A 542 -13.11 -4.73 25.44
N VAL A 543 -13.02 -5.03 24.16
CA VAL A 543 -13.48 -4.16 23.09
C VAL A 543 -14.89 -4.58 22.66
N ARG A 544 -15.84 -3.64 22.67
CA ARG A 544 -17.20 -3.86 22.19
C ARG A 544 -17.50 -2.94 21.02
N VAL A 545 -18.18 -3.51 20.03
CA VAL A 545 -18.67 -2.80 18.85
C VAL A 545 -20.18 -2.89 18.85
N ASP A 546 -20.85 -1.74 18.90
CA ASP A 546 -22.32 -1.64 19.00
C ASP A 546 -22.89 -2.48 20.15
N GLY A 547 -22.12 -2.61 21.26
CA GLY A 547 -22.46 -3.36 22.45
C GLY A 547 -22.08 -4.85 22.42
N GLU A 548 -21.66 -5.39 21.30
CA GLU A 548 -21.21 -6.78 21.18
C GLU A 548 -19.70 -6.90 21.45
N LEU A 549 -19.30 -7.90 22.24
CA LEU A 549 -17.89 -8.20 22.49
C LEU A 549 -17.22 -8.68 21.19
N ILE A 550 -16.12 -8.01 20.82
CA ILE A 550 -15.33 -8.32 19.63
C ILE A 550 -13.99 -8.91 20.06
N THR A 551 -13.74 -10.13 19.63
CA THR A 551 -12.47 -10.81 19.86
C THR A 551 -12.18 -11.82 18.74
N SER A 552 -10.92 -12.22 18.61
CA SER A 552 -10.49 -13.32 17.75
C SER A 552 -9.54 -14.23 18.53
N GLU A 553 -9.55 -15.52 18.21
CA GLU A 553 -8.57 -16.44 18.76
C GLU A 553 -7.21 -16.25 18.09
N PRO A 554 -6.09 -16.37 18.81
CA PRO A 554 -4.77 -16.27 18.18
C PRO A 554 -4.55 -17.40 17.18
N ALA A 555 -3.94 -17.11 16.05
CA ALA A 555 -3.59 -18.11 15.05
C ALA A 555 -2.34 -18.88 15.46
N ASP A 556 -2.37 -20.21 15.31
CA ASP A 556 -1.22 -21.10 15.43
C ASP A 556 -0.58 -21.44 14.07
N VAL A 557 -1.36 -21.32 13.00
CA VAL A 557 -0.93 -21.56 11.61
C VAL A 557 -1.43 -20.45 10.72
N LEU A 558 -0.54 -19.91 9.90
CA LEU A 558 -0.87 -18.91 8.87
C LEU A 558 -0.61 -19.46 7.47
N PRO A 559 -1.44 -19.10 6.48
CA PRO A 559 -1.10 -19.30 5.08
C PRO A 559 0.03 -18.36 4.67
N MET A 560 0.56 -18.54 3.46
CA MET A 560 1.56 -17.63 2.88
C MET A 560 2.84 -17.52 3.74
N ALA A 561 3.16 -18.58 4.48
CA ALA A 561 4.24 -18.62 5.46
C ALA A 561 5.51 -19.30 4.90
N GLN A 562 6.28 -19.90 5.78
CA GLN A 562 7.65 -20.40 5.55
C GLN A 562 7.90 -21.11 4.21
N ARG A 563 6.98 -21.96 3.74
CA ARG A 563 7.17 -22.69 2.47
C ARG A 563 7.36 -21.83 1.24
N TYR A 564 6.85 -20.59 1.26
CA TYR A 564 7.03 -19.62 0.18
C TYR A 564 8.43 -19.00 0.15
N PHE A 565 9.20 -19.16 1.24
CA PHE A 565 10.51 -18.55 1.40
C PHE A 565 11.66 -19.58 1.36
N LEU A 566 11.33 -20.84 1.15
CA LEU A 566 12.33 -21.92 1.05
C LEU A 566 13.01 -21.98 -0.34
N PHE A 567 12.38 -21.39 -1.36
CA PHE A 567 12.85 -21.49 -2.75
C PHE A 567 12.92 -20.13 -3.41
#